data_d458cd2879bcdc664827fb41872fc031
#
_entry.id   d458cd2879bcdc664827fb41872fc031
#
_cell.length_a   1.000
_cell.length_b   1.000
_cell.length_c   1.000
_cell.angle_alpha   90.00
_cell.angle_beta   90.00
_cell.angle_gamma   90.00
#
_symmetry.space_group_name_H-M   'P 1'
#
loop_
_entity.id
_entity.type
_entity.pdbx_description
1 polymer ?
#
loop_
_entity_poly.entity_id
_entity_poly.type
_entity_poly.pdbx_seq_one_letter_code
_entity_poly.pdbx_strand_id
1 'polypeptide(L)'
;GILPMAVDLKNTAVLQIGKSSQGALFHQQLKKYMGADRIVANPDSIASLTKRLMKYDRVIVTIYTEKYAAYQGMLSSLAAKKPVAYVYFTLLKNVYKKGNAWKKAAAVVLGHSDSEDVQRFVADVMVGREKATGKISVEVKDYRLPGEGVDLEQTKEYRPEDYGMDSSVLSKIDEVALEGIKAKAYPGCQVLILKDGAPVYDKCFGTFTYEDERKVTPDDLYDIASLTKTT
;
A
#
# COMPACT_ATOMS: atom_id res chain seq x y z
N GLY A 1 -0.28 -17.18 0.51
CA GLY A 1 -0.58 -16.07 -0.40
C GLY A 1 0.70 -15.50 -1.01
N ILE A 2 0.58 -14.60 -2.00
CA ILE A 2 1.74 -13.93 -2.60
C ILE A 2 1.98 -12.53 -2.02
N LEU A 3 1.16 -12.09 -1.08
CA LEU A 3 1.32 -10.83 -0.38
C LEU A 3 1.71 -11.07 1.08
N PRO A 4 2.55 -10.20 1.67
CA PRO A 4 3.29 -9.16 0.96
C PRO A 4 4.31 -9.76 -0.01
N MET A 5 4.58 -9.08 -1.13
CA MET A 5 5.54 -9.53 -2.13
C MET A 5 6.97 -9.39 -1.62
N ALA A 6 7.77 -10.43 -1.80
CA ALA A 6 9.19 -10.32 -1.57
C ALA A 6 9.80 -9.27 -2.51
N VAL A 7 10.63 -8.39 -1.96
CA VAL A 7 11.49 -7.49 -2.72
C VAL A 7 12.76 -8.28 -3.05
N ASP A 8 12.66 -9.05 -4.11
CA ASP A 8 13.72 -9.95 -4.61
C ASP A 8 14.04 -9.61 -6.08
N LEU A 9 15.00 -10.33 -6.65
CA LEU A 9 15.44 -10.15 -8.03
C LEU A 9 14.46 -10.70 -9.08
N LYS A 10 13.27 -11.15 -8.68
CA LYS A 10 12.28 -11.65 -9.62
C LYS A 10 11.76 -10.57 -10.55
N ASN A 11 11.80 -10.86 -11.83
CA ASN A 11 11.32 -9.96 -12.86
C ASN A 11 9.80 -9.77 -12.76
N THR A 12 9.36 -8.54 -12.45
CA THR A 12 7.95 -8.21 -12.17
C THR A 12 7.42 -7.21 -13.18
N ALA A 13 6.27 -7.49 -13.79
CA ALA A 13 5.53 -6.54 -14.62
C ALA A 13 4.32 -5.98 -13.87
N VAL A 14 4.06 -4.69 -14.05
CA VAL A 14 2.80 -4.03 -13.71
C VAL A 14 2.03 -3.78 -15.00
N LEU A 15 1.04 -4.60 -15.27
CA LEU A 15 0.11 -4.43 -16.38
C LEU A 15 -0.98 -3.44 -16.00
N GLN A 16 -1.00 -2.28 -16.62
CA GLN A 16 -2.01 -1.26 -16.37
C GLN A 16 -3.13 -1.33 -17.38
N ILE A 17 -4.37 -1.47 -16.90
CA ILE A 17 -5.60 -1.39 -17.67
C ILE A 17 -6.33 -0.10 -17.30
N GLY A 18 -6.29 0.88 -18.20
CA GLY A 18 -6.79 2.24 -18.01
C GLY A 18 -6.04 3.24 -18.88
N LYS A 19 -6.24 4.53 -18.62
CA LYS A 19 -5.53 5.60 -19.34
C LYS A 19 -4.05 5.61 -18.94
N SER A 20 -3.16 5.94 -19.86
CA SER A 20 -1.72 6.00 -19.60
C SER A 20 -1.31 7.02 -18.52
N SER A 21 -2.14 8.05 -18.30
CA SER A 21 -1.95 9.05 -17.24
C SER A 21 -2.26 8.54 -15.83
N GLN A 22 -3.01 7.44 -15.70
CA GLN A 22 -3.36 6.86 -14.40
C GLN A 22 -2.23 5.98 -13.86
N GLY A 23 -2.20 5.74 -12.55
CA GLY A 23 -1.30 4.77 -11.92
C GLY A 23 0.19 5.10 -11.95
N ALA A 24 0.55 6.33 -12.27
CA ALA A 24 1.97 6.71 -12.38
C ALA A 24 2.70 6.55 -11.05
N LEU A 25 2.07 6.98 -9.94
CA LEU A 25 2.67 6.93 -8.62
C LEU A 25 2.80 5.49 -8.10
N PHE A 26 1.74 4.68 -8.24
CA PHE A 26 1.80 3.26 -7.88
C PHE A 26 2.96 2.54 -8.57
N HIS A 27 3.09 2.75 -9.89
CA HIS A 27 4.20 2.17 -10.65
C HIS A 27 5.56 2.71 -10.19
N GLN A 28 5.70 4.02 -9.96
CA GLN A 28 6.94 4.63 -9.49
C GLN A 28 7.40 4.02 -8.17
N GLN A 29 6.48 3.81 -7.23
CA GLN A 29 6.79 3.16 -5.95
C GLN A 29 7.22 1.70 -6.15
N LEU A 30 6.49 0.90 -6.93
CA LEU A 30 6.88 -0.49 -7.18
C LEU A 30 8.19 -0.61 -7.97
N LYS A 31 8.47 0.33 -8.87
CA LYS A 31 9.78 0.39 -9.53
C LYS A 31 10.89 0.68 -8.53
N LYS A 32 10.69 1.61 -7.60
CA LYS A 32 11.64 1.92 -6.51
C LYS A 32 11.86 0.69 -5.61
N TYR A 33 10.79 -0.04 -5.26
CA TYR A 33 10.86 -1.15 -4.30
C TYR A 33 11.40 -2.45 -4.91
N MET A 34 11.03 -2.78 -6.13
CA MET A 34 11.32 -4.10 -6.72
C MET A 34 11.68 -4.07 -8.21
N GLY A 35 11.99 -2.91 -8.77
CA GLY A 35 12.39 -2.78 -10.17
C GLY A 35 11.27 -3.13 -11.18
N ALA A 36 9.99 -3.08 -10.78
CA ALA A 36 8.89 -3.51 -11.62
C ALA A 36 8.74 -2.68 -12.91
N ASP A 37 8.51 -3.36 -14.03
CA ASP A 37 8.30 -2.74 -15.33
C ASP A 37 6.83 -2.38 -15.56
N ARG A 38 6.58 -1.17 -16.05
CA ARG A 38 5.23 -0.74 -16.43
C ARG A 38 4.90 -1.12 -17.86
N ILE A 39 3.72 -1.71 -18.04
CA ILE A 39 3.14 -2.05 -19.34
C ILE A 39 1.71 -1.54 -19.37
N VAL A 40 1.42 -0.57 -20.26
CA VAL A 40 0.06 -0.10 -20.46
C VAL A 40 -0.64 -1.01 -21.47
N ALA A 41 -1.82 -1.51 -21.10
CA ALA A 41 -2.59 -2.42 -21.95
C ALA A 41 -3.21 -1.68 -23.14
N ASN A 42 -3.12 -2.31 -24.32
CA ASN A 42 -3.83 -1.89 -25.53
C ASN A 42 -4.70 -3.05 -26.00
N PRO A 43 -6.04 -2.87 -26.16
CA PRO A 43 -6.93 -3.94 -26.59
C PRO A 43 -6.62 -4.46 -28.00
N ASP A 44 -6.02 -3.64 -28.86
CA ASP A 44 -5.69 -4.01 -30.25
C ASP A 44 -4.45 -4.93 -30.35
N SER A 45 -3.74 -5.13 -29.23
CA SER A 45 -2.48 -5.88 -29.21
C SER A 45 -2.43 -6.98 -28.13
N ILE A 46 -3.57 -7.58 -27.79
CA ILE A 46 -3.69 -8.59 -26.71
C ILE A 46 -2.75 -9.78 -26.90
N ALA A 47 -2.61 -10.29 -28.12
CA ALA A 47 -1.74 -11.45 -28.38
C ALA A 47 -0.25 -11.14 -28.10
N SER A 48 0.26 -9.99 -28.58
CA SER A 48 1.63 -9.55 -28.33
C SER A 48 1.86 -9.21 -26.85
N LEU A 49 0.85 -8.60 -26.21
CA LEU A 49 0.85 -8.30 -24.78
C LEU A 49 0.96 -9.60 -23.95
N THR A 50 0.19 -10.62 -24.27
CA THR A 50 0.25 -11.92 -23.61
C THR A 50 1.66 -12.51 -23.71
N LYS A 51 2.23 -12.55 -24.91
CA LYS A 51 3.59 -13.06 -25.14
C LYS A 51 4.64 -12.28 -24.34
N ARG A 52 4.49 -10.96 -24.23
CA ARG A 52 5.37 -10.10 -23.43
C ARG A 52 5.25 -10.42 -21.94
N LEU A 53 4.03 -10.52 -21.39
CA LEU A 53 3.80 -10.80 -19.98
C LEU A 53 4.28 -12.20 -19.55
N MET A 54 4.30 -13.17 -20.46
CA MET A 54 4.81 -14.51 -20.18
C MET A 54 6.30 -14.54 -19.85
N LYS A 55 7.06 -13.50 -20.20
CA LYS A 55 8.51 -13.39 -19.90
C LYS A 55 8.80 -12.99 -18.45
N TYR A 56 7.82 -12.48 -17.71
CA TYR A 56 7.97 -12.05 -16.33
C TYR A 56 7.64 -13.19 -15.37
N ASP A 57 8.31 -13.22 -14.23
CA ASP A 57 8.05 -14.21 -13.17
C ASP A 57 6.74 -13.93 -12.43
N ARG A 58 6.46 -12.63 -12.22
CA ARG A 58 5.27 -12.12 -11.53
C ARG A 58 4.58 -11.04 -12.36
N VAL A 59 3.25 -11.01 -12.28
CA VAL A 59 2.46 -9.97 -12.92
C VAL A 59 1.50 -9.37 -11.90
N ILE A 60 1.54 -8.06 -11.79
CA ILE A 60 0.56 -7.25 -11.05
C ILE A 60 -0.33 -6.60 -12.10
N VAL A 61 -1.64 -6.84 -12.03
CA VAL A 61 -2.62 -6.24 -12.94
C VAL A 61 -3.31 -5.11 -12.22
N THR A 62 -3.13 -3.87 -12.66
CA THR A 62 -3.80 -2.69 -12.11
C THR A 62 -4.96 -2.28 -13.00
N ILE A 63 -6.15 -2.06 -12.42
CA ILE A 63 -7.38 -1.77 -13.14
C ILE A 63 -7.97 -0.44 -12.63
N TYR A 64 -8.03 0.53 -13.55
CA TYR A 64 -8.49 1.91 -13.30
C TYR A 64 -9.82 2.22 -13.99
N THR A 65 -10.39 1.25 -14.69
CA THR A 65 -11.59 1.43 -15.52
C THR A 65 -12.55 0.27 -15.36
N GLU A 66 -13.83 0.51 -15.56
CA GLU A 66 -14.82 -0.55 -15.69
C GLU A 66 -14.80 -1.24 -17.07
N LYS A 67 -14.12 -0.64 -18.06
CA LYS A 67 -14.06 -1.14 -19.45
C LYS A 67 -12.85 -2.05 -19.66
N TYR A 68 -12.85 -3.22 -19.02
CA TYR A 68 -11.74 -4.18 -19.14
C TYR A 68 -12.18 -5.58 -19.62
N ALA A 69 -13.43 -5.70 -20.08
CA ALA A 69 -13.99 -6.99 -20.54
C ALA A 69 -13.16 -7.65 -21.66
N ALA A 70 -12.60 -6.86 -22.58
CA ALA A 70 -11.78 -7.36 -23.69
C ALA A 70 -10.53 -8.14 -23.22
N TYR A 71 -10.04 -7.87 -22.01
CA TYR A 71 -8.85 -8.52 -21.47
C TYR A 71 -9.13 -9.81 -20.68
N GLN A 72 -10.41 -10.16 -20.42
CA GLN A 72 -10.78 -11.27 -19.52
C GLN A 72 -10.18 -12.62 -19.94
N GLY A 73 -10.20 -12.94 -21.22
CA GLY A 73 -9.63 -14.18 -21.73
C GLY A 73 -8.11 -14.26 -21.51
N MET A 74 -7.39 -13.18 -21.81
CA MET A 74 -5.96 -13.05 -21.57
C MET A 74 -5.63 -13.16 -20.07
N LEU A 75 -6.34 -12.43 -19.23
CA LEU A 75 -6.12 -12.41 -17.79
C LEU A 75 -6.37 -13.78 -17.16
N SER A 76 -7.43 -14.48 -17.55
CA SER A 76 -7.73 -15.84 -17.09
C SER A 76 -6.64 -16.84 -17.53
N SER A 77 -6.15 -16.72 -18.75
CA SER A 77 -5.07 -17.55 -19.27
C SER A 77 -3.74 -17.29 -18.57
N LEU A 78 -3.46 -16.03 -18.24
CA LEU A 78 -2.25 -15.65 -17.50
C LEU A 78 -2.29 -16.18 -16.07
N ALA A 79 -3.40 -16.00 -15.35
CA ALA A 79 -3.57 -16.47 -13.97
C ALA A 79 -3.55 -18.01 -13.84
N ALA A 80 -3.85 -18.75 -14.91
CA ALA A 80 -3.74 -20.20 -14.94
C ALA A 80 -2.29 -20.69 -15.04
N LYS A 81 -1.35 -19.84 -15.47
CA LYS A 81 0.05 -20.21 -15.76
C LYS A 81 1.05 -19.65 -14.75
N LYS A 82 0.73 -18.59 -14.08
CA LYS A 82 1.60 -17.93 -13.09
C LYS A 82 0.81 -17.17 -12.04
N PRO A 83 1.43 -16.87 -10.88
CA PRO A 83 0.80 -16.04 -9.86
C PRO A 83 0.53 -14.64 -10.39
N VAL A 84 -0.72 -14.18 -10.30
CA VAL A 84 -1.16 -12.83 -10.67
C VAL A 84 -1.81 -12.18 -9.47
N ALA A 85 -1.37 -10.95 -9.14
CA ALA A 85 -2.08 -10.09 -8.20
C ALA A 85 -2.92 -9.08 -8.98
N TYR A 86 -4.18 -8.93 -8.61
CA TYR A 86 -5.04 -7.88 -9.15
C TYR A 86 -5.15 -6.73 -8.13
N VAL A 87 -5.00 -5.51 -8.61
CA VAL A 87 -5.18 -4.28 -7.84
C VAL A 87 -6.24 -3.43 -8.54
N TYR A 88 -7.34 -3.19 -7.86
CA TYR A 88 -8.45 -2.40 -8.38
C TYR A 88 -8.45 -1.01 -7.78
N PHE A 89 -8.08 -0.02 -8.57
CA PHE A 89 -8.20 1.42 -8.26
C PHE A 89 -9.54 1.98 -8.74
N THR A 90 -10.61 1.22 -8.50
CA THR A 90 -11.98 1.55 -8.87
C THR A 90 -12.96 0.96 -7.87
N LEU A 91 -14.21 1.35 -7.93
CA LEU A 91 -15.24 0.91 -7.01
C LEU A 91 -15.44 -0.61 -7.06
N LEU A 92 -15.70 -1.23 -5.90
CA LEU A 92 -15.91 -2.67 -5.75
C LEU A 92 -16.96 -3.23 -6.73
N LYS A 93 -18.06 -2.49 -6.98
CA LYS A 93 -19.10 -2.89 -7.97
C LYS A 93 -18.56 -3.16 -9.37
N ASN A 94 -17.44 -2.54 -9.75
CA ASN A 94 -16.80 -2.73 -11.04
C ASN A 94 -15.97 -4.01 -11.11
N VAL A 95 -15.58 -4.56 -9.96
CA VAL A 95 -14.81 -5.81 -9.87
C VAL A 95 -15.64 -7.00 -10.28
N TYR A 96 -16.78 -7.21 -9.62
CA TYR A 96 -17.59 -8.42 -9.81
C TYR A 96 -18.59 -8.37 -10.97
N LYS A 97 -18.99 -7.17 -11.42
CA LYS A 97 -19.95 -7.03 -12.53
C LYS A 97 -19.34 -7.20 -13.92
N LYS A 98 -18.03 -7.05 -14.07
CA LYS A 98 -17.36 -6.93 -15.38
C LYS A 98 -16.48 -8.13 -15.75
N GLY A 99 -16.54 -9.22 -15.00
CA GLY A 99 -15.80 -10.44 -15.32
C GLY A 99 -15.39 -11.25 -14.09
N ASN A 100 -14.73 -12.38 -14.31
CA ASN A 100 -14.37 -13.33 -13.27
C ASN A 100 -12.90 -13.79 -13.29
N ALA A 101 -12.05 -13.17 -14.11
CA ALA A 101 -10.63 -13.54 -14.20
C ALA A 101 -9.91 -13.45 -12.84
N TRP A 102 -10.33 -12.51 -12.00
CA TRP A 102 -9.82 -12.31 -10.64
C TRP A 102 -10.09 -13.49 -9.70
N LYS A 103 -11.08 -14.36 -9.97
CA LYS A 103 -11.35 -15.55 -9.15
C LYS A 103 -10.19 -16.55 -9.14
N LYS A 104 -9.31 -16.51 -10.14
CA LYS A 104 -8.09 -17.33 -10.24
C LYS A 104 -6.83 -16.57 -9.80
N ALA A 105 -6.98 -15.37 -9.30
CA ALA A 105 -5.85 -14.56 -8.83
C ALA A 105 -5.21 -15.17 -7.59
N ALA A 106 -3.90 -15.03 -7.48
CA ALA A 106 -3.18 -15.35 -6.26
C ALA A 106 -3.41 -14.32 -5.14
N ALA A 107 -3.76 -13.08 -5.51
CA ALA A 107 -4.22 -12.04 -4.60
C ALA A 107 -5.12 -11.02 -5.31
N VAL A 108 -6.06 -10.42 -4.56
CA VAL A 108 -6.89 -9.30 -5.01
C VAL A 108 -6.83 -8.20 -3.97
N VAL A 109 -6.45 -7.01 -4.39
CA VAL A 109 -6.36 -5.81 -3.55
C VAL A 109 -7.35 -4.78 -4.06
N LEU A 110 -8.11 -4.17 -3.16
CA LEU A 110 -9.13 -3.17 -3.46
C LEU A 110 -8.69 -1.82 -2.93
N GLY A 111 -8.23 -0.93 -3.81
CA GLY A 111 -7.87 0.45 -3.46
C GLY A 111 -9.09 1.39 -3.44
N HIS A 112 -10.20 1.01 -4.10
CA HIS A 112 -11.45 1.77 -4.20
C HIS A 112 -11.36 3.14 -4.91
N SER A 113 -10.18 3.73 -5.01
CA SER A 113 -9.91 5.04 -5.64
C SER A 113 -8.55 5.00 -6.34
N ASP A 114 -8.34 5.92 -7.29
CA ASP A 114 -7.05 6.13 -7.96
C ASP A 114 -6.33 7.42 -7.48
N SER A 115 -6.69 7.95 -6.31
CA SER A 115 -5.99 9.08 -5.71
C SER A 115 -4.52 8.73 -5.40
N GLU A 116 -3.68 9.74 -5.36
CA GLU A 116 -2.24 9.56 -5.13
C GLU A 116 -1.94 8.85 -3.81
N ASP A 117 -2.65 9.21 -2.74
CA ASP A 117 -2.48 8.60 -1.41
C ASP A 117 -2.85 7.12 -1.43
N VAL A 118 -3.96 6.75 -2.09
CA VAL A 118 -4.35 5.34 -2.23
C VAL A 118 -3.35 4.57 -3.07
N GLN A 119 -2.83 5.15 -4.16
CA GLN A 119 -1.81 4.51 -4.98
C GLN A 119 -0.54 4.23 -4.17
N ARG A 120 -0.09 5.18 -3.35
CA ARG A 120 1.07 5.05 -2.46
C ARG A 120 0.83 3.98 -1.40
N PHE A 121 -0.27 4.10 -0.66
CA PHE A 121 -0.63 3.14 0.38
C PHE A 121 -0.73 1.70 -0.14
N VAL A 122 -1.40 1.49 -1.27
CA VAL A 122 -1.52 0.16 -1.87
C VAL A 122 -0.17 -0.39 -2.32
N ALA A 123 0.73 0.45 -2.84
CA ALA A 123 2.09 0.00 -3.18
C ALA A 123 2.86 -0.46 -1.94
N ASP A 124 2.71 0.25 -0.81
CA ASP A 124 3.35 -0.08 0.46
C ASP A 124 2.78 -1.37 1.06
N VAL A 125 1.45 -1.57 1.03
CA VAL A 125 0.80 -2.83 1.38
C VAL A 125 1.32 -3.99 0.54
N MET A 126 1.47 -3.81 -0.78
CA MET A 126 1.95 -4.87 -1.67
C MET A 126 3.32 -5.42 -1.28
N VAL A 127 4.19 -4.60 -0.69
CA VAL A 127 5.56 -4.98 -0.29
C VAL A 127 5.73 -5.17 1.22
N GLY A 128 4.65 -5.02 2.00
CA GLY A 128 4.63 -5.24 3.45
C GLY A 128 5.18 -4.06 4.27
N ARG A 129 5.17 -2.86 3.72
CA ARG A 129 5.50 -1.62 4.44
C ARG A 129 4.31 -1.06 5.22
N GLU A 130 3.09 -1.41 4.81
CA GLU A 130 1.87 -1.05 5.50
C GLU A 130 1.02 -2.29 5.79
N LYS A 131 0.26 -2.24 6.89
CA LYS A 131 -0.76 -3.24 7.21
C LYS A 131 -2.03 -3.00 6.41
N ALA A 132 -2.80 -4.05 6.14
CA ALA A 132 -4.13 -3.93 5.57
C ALA A 132 -5.11 -4.84 6.31
N THR A 133 -6.11 -4.25 6.97
CA THR A 133 -7.13 -4.94 7.76
C THR A 133 -8.54 -4.72 7.24
N GLY A 134 -8.64 -4.10 6.05
CA GLY A 134 -9.91 -3.79 5.40
C GLY A 134 -10.76 -5.03 5.11
N LYS A 135 -12.06 -4.93 5.38
CA LYS A 135 -13.04 -5.99 5.14
C LYS A 135 -14.02 -5.57 4.04
N ILE A 136 -14.49 -6.54 3.27
CA ILE A 136 -15.49 -6.31 2.21
C ILE A 136 -16.80 -5.89 2.86
N SER A 137 -17.39 -4.78 2.40
CA SER A 137 -18.63 -4.22 2.95
C SER A 137 -19.90 -4.79 2.32
N VAL A 138 -19.80 -5.46 1.16
CA VAL A 138 -20.93 -6.03 0.43
C VAL A 138 -20.60 -7.44 -0.06
N GLU A 139 -21.65 -8.24 -0.28
CA GLU A 139 -21.50 -9.57 -0.87
C GLU A 139 -20.92 -9.48 -2.29
N VAL A 140 -19.93 -10.30 -2.56
CA VAL A 140 -19.45 -10.61 -3.91
C VAL A 140 -19.94 -12.02 -4.23
N LYS A 141 -21.08 -12.09 -4.94
CA LYS A 141 -21.81 -13.32 -5.21
C LYS A 141 -20.89 -14.48 -5.62
N ASP A 142 -21.10 -15.64 -4.99
CA ASP A 142 -20.35 -16.89 -5.21
C ASP A 142 -18.85 -16.79 -4.91
N TYR A 143 -18.42 -15.78 -4.12
CA TYR A 143 -16.99 -15.62 -3.83
C TYR A 143 -16.68 -15.14 -2.40
N ARG A 144 -17.30 -14.06 -1.93
CA ARG A 144 -17.03 -13.46 -0.62
C ARG A 144 -18.29 -12.91 0.03
N LEU A 145 -18.37 -13.04 1.34
CA LEU A 145 -19.42 -12.44 2.16
C LEU A 145 -18.96 -11.10 2.77
N PRO A 146 -19.89 -10.22 3.17
CA PRO A 146 -19.56 -9.04 3.94
C PRO A 146 -18.78 -9.41 5.20
N GLY A 147 -17.78 -8.61 5.55
CA GLY A 147 -16.89 -8.87 6.70
C GLY A 147 -15.68 -9.74 6.37
N GLU A 148 -15.62 -10.39 5.20
CA GLU A 148 -14.44 -11.15 4.80
C GLU A 148 -13.31 -10.25 4.29
N GLY A 149 -12.08 -10.69 4.50
CA GLY A 149 -10.84 -10.04 4.07
C GLY A 149 -9.65 -10.70 4.74
N VAL A 150 -8.48 -10.54 4.16
CA VAL A 150 -7.23 -11.07 4.72
C VAL A 150 -6.54 -9.92 5.44
N ASP A 151 -6.19 -10.13 6.71
CA ASP A 151 -5.35 -9.20 7.44
C ASP A 151 -3.89 -9.40 7.00
N LEU A 152 -3.26 -8.33 6.57
CA LEU A 152 -1.85 -8.28 6.24
C LEU A 152 -1.15 -7.42 7.27
N GLU A 153 -0.17 -8.00 7.94
CA GLU A 153 0.67 -7.28 8.89
C GLU A 153 1.78 -6.52 8.17
N GLN A 154 2.22 -5.43 8.77
CA GLN A 154 3.44 -4.76 8.35
C GLN A 154 4.63 -5.67 8.64
N THR A 155 5.43 -5.96 7.61
CA THR A 155 6.60 -6.84 7.70
C THR A 155 7.91 -6.12 7.44
N LYS A 156 7.85 -4.85 7.04
CA LYS A 156 9.00 -3.99 6.76
C LYS A 156 8.79 -2.62 7.36
N GLU A 157 9.80 -2.15 8.05
CA GLU A 157 9.84 -0.79 8.57
C GLU A 157 10.26 0.21 7.50
N TYR A 158 9.83 1.46 7.63
CA TYR A 158 10.35 2.56 6.86
C TYR A 158 11.72 2.95 7.39
N ARG A 159 12.73 2.98 6.53
CA ARG A 159 14.06 3.42 6.90
C ARG A 159 14.25 4.87 6.43
N PRO A 160 14.72 5.77 7.29
CA PRO A 160 14.99 7.17 6.91
C PRO A 160 15.87 7.30 5.67
N GLU A 161 16.86 6.42 5.51
CA GLU A 161 17.81 6.41 4.39
C GLU A 161 17.14 6.18 3.03
N ASP A 162 16.06 5.39 2.99
CA ASP A 162 15.28 5.17 1.77
C ASP A 162 14.60 6.46 1.26
N TYR A 163 14.50 7.48 2.13
CA TYR A 163 13.89 8.78 1.87
C TYR A 163 14.90 9.94 1.94
N GLY A 164 16.20 9.63 1.88
CA GLY A 164 17.28 10.62 1.88
C GLY A 164 17.47 11.32 3.23
N MET A 165 17.04 10.70 4.33
CA MET A 165 17.25 11.17 5.69
C MET A 165 18.25 10.26 6.41
N ASP A 166 18.95 10.81 7.38
CA ASP A 166 19.96 10.10 8.17
C ASP A 166 19.38 9.73 9.54
N SER A 167 19.27 8.43 9.81
CA SER A 167 18.74 7.92 11.08
C SER A 167 19.58 8.36 12.30
N SER A 168 20.90 8.56 12.13
CA SER A 168 21.75 9.05 13.20
C SER A 168 21.49 10.51 13.57
N VAL A 169 21.07 11.32 12.59
CA VAL A 169 20.62 12.70 12.83
C VAL A 169 19.25 12.70 13.49
N LEU A 170 18.33 11.86 13.02
CA LEU A 170 16.98 11.75 13.60
C LEU A 170 17.02 11.25 15.05
N SER A 171 17.98 10.40 15.41
CA SER A 171 18.11 9.91 16.79
C SER A 171 18.43 11.00 17.83
N LYS A 172 18.94 12.17 17.40
CA LYS A 172 19.12 13.33 18.30
C LYS A 172 17.81 13.87 18.85
N ILE A 173 16.70 13.58 18.21
CA ILE A 173 15.36 13.90 18.70
C ILE A 173 15.08 13.17 20.02
N ASP A 174 15.60 11.95 20.17
CA ASP A 174 15.48 11.15 21.40
C ASP A 174 16.06 11.92 22.59
N GLU A 175 17.25 12.51 22.41
CA GLU A 175 17.95 13.28 23.45
C GLU A 175 17.12 14.51 23.86
N VAL A 176 16.64 15.27 22.87
CA VAL A 176 15.84 16.49 23.13
C VAL A 176 14.51 16.14 23.84
N ALA A 177 13.84 15.08 23.40
CA ALA A 177 12.60 14.63 24.05
C ALA A 177 12.82 14.20 25.50
N LEU A 178 13.89 13.45 25.76
CA LEU A 178 14.24 12.99 27.11
C LEU A 178 14.71 14.14 28.01
N GLU A 179 15.44 15.12 27.47
CA GLU A 179 15.83 16.32 28.22
C GLU A 179 14.61 17.13 28.67
N GLY A 180 13.60 17.31 27.80
CA GLY A 180 12.35 18.01 28.15
C GLY A 180 11.59 17.29 29.27
N ILE A 181 11.50 15.97 29.23
CA ILE A 181 10.89 15.17 30.30
C ILE A 181 11.67 15.30 31.60
N LYS A 182 13.00 15.19 31.55
CA LYS A 182 13.88 15.34 32.71
C LYS A 182 13.78 16.73 33.36
N ALA A 183 13.64 17.76 32.51
CA ALA A 183 13.45 19.15 32.96
C ALA A 183 12.02 19.41 33.47
N LYS A 184 11.13 18.41 33.45
CA LYS A 184 9.70 18.53 33.79
C LYS A 184 8.96 19.59 32.96
N ALA A 185 9.38 19.78 31.68
CA ALA A 185 8.67 20.65 30.76
C ALA A 185 7.35 20.01 30.28
N TYR A 186 7.36 18.68 30.15
CA TYR A 186 6.20 17.84 29.84
C TYR A 186 6.44 16.40 30.36
N PRO A 187 5.39 15.65 30.73
CA PRO A 187 5.54 14.29 31.26
C PRO A 187 5.87 13.26 30.20
N GLY A 188 5.41 13.48 28.98
CA GLY A 188 5.68 12.63 27.82
C GLY A 188 5.27 13.32 26.52
N CYS A 189 5.64 12.72 25.40
CA CYS A 189 5.32 13.23 24.08
C CYS A 189 5.37 12.11 23.03
N GLN A 190 4.71 12.35 21.90
CA GLN A 190 4.86 11.58 20.66
C GLN A 190 5.48 12.47 19.59
N VAL A 191 6.44 11.96 18.84
CA VAL A 191 7.06 12.65 17.72
C VAL A 191 6.92 11.80 16.47
N LEU A 192 6.18 12.32 15.48
CA LEU A 192 6.01 11.71 14.17
C LEU A 192 6.61 12.60 13.09
N ILE A 193 7.49 12.05 12.25
CA ILE A 193 8.02 12.75 11.07
C ILE A 193 7.67 11.94 9.84
N LEU A 194 6.95 12.60 8.92
CA LEU A 194 6.61 12.06 7.62
C LEU A 194 7.51 12.67 6.54
N LYS A 195 8.04 11.83 5.67
CA LYS A 195 8.76 12.25 4.46
C LYS A 195 8.17 11.53 3.26
N ASP A 196 7.66 12.30 2.30
CA ASP A 196 6.99 11.76 1.10
C ASP A 196 5.88 10.75 1.43
N GLY A 197 5.13 11.01 2.53
CA GLY A 197 4.04 10.18 3.03
C GLY A 197 4.48 8.94 3.83
N ALA A 198 5.79 8.72 4.03
CA ALA A 198 6.31 7.61 4.83
C ALA A 198 6.67 8.07 6.25
N PRO A 199 6.32 7.32 7.31
CA PRO A 199 6.75 7.60 8.67
C PRO A 199 8.22 7.21 8.84
N VAL A 200 9.11 8.19 8.67
CA VAL A 200 10.56 8.00 8.78
C VAL A 200 11.07 8.10 10.21
N TYR A 201 10.25 8.62 11.12
CA TYR A 201 10.49 8.65 12.55
C TYR A 201 9.14 8.68 13.26
N ASP A 202 8.89 7.72 14.15
CA ASP A 202 7.68 7.63 14.98
C ASP A 202 8.06 7.04 16.33
N LYS A 203 8.07 7.88 17.36
CA LYS A 203 8.43 7.47 18.71
C LYS A 203 7.62 8.18 19.77
N CYS A 204 7.37 7.43 20.86
CA CYS A 204 6.72 7.89 22.07
C CYS A 204 7.71 7.93 23.22
N PHE A 205 7.61 8.96 24.06
CA PHE A 205 8.52 9.17 25.19
C PHE A 205 7.73 9.49 26.46
N GLY A 206 8.25 9.00 27.61
CA GLY A 206 7.73 9.33 28.93
C GLY A 206 6.39 8.70 29.27
N THR A 207 5.63 9.39 30.11
CA THR A 207 4.37 8.94 30.68
C THR A 207 3.25 9.92 30.38
N PHE A 208 2.00 9.50 30.59
CA PHE A 208 0.84 10.33 30.27
C PHE A 208 0.71 11.53 31.22
N THR A 209 1.02 11.35 32.48
CA THR A 209 1.15 12.41 33.48
C THR A 209 2.42 12.19 34.30
N TYR A 210 2.77 13.14 35.19
CA TYR A 210 3.93 12.99 36.07
C TYR A 210 3.70 11.97 37.20
N GLU A 211 2.44 11.74 37.57
CA GLU A 211 2.03 10.84 38.64
C GLU A 211 1.64 9.44 38.11
N ASP A 212 1.52 9.28 36.81
CA ASP A 212 1.07 8.04 36.18
C ASP A 212 2.28 7.25 35.64
N GLU A 213 2.26 5.94 35.83
CA GLU A 213 3.24 5.02 35.22
C GLU A 213 2.85 4.61 33.79
N ARG A 214 1.65 4.99 33.31
CA ARG A 214 1.17 4.71 31.96
C ARG A 214 2.06 5.40 30.93
N LYS A 215 2.71 4.60 30.09
CA LYS A 215 3.54 5.11 29.00
C LYS A 215 2.70 5.76 27.90
N VAL A 216 3.27 6.78 27.29
CA VAL A 216 2.72 7.32 26.03
C VAL A 216 2.80 6.27 24.93
N THR A 217 1.72 6.12 24.17
CA THR A 217 1.60 5.17 23.06
C THR A 217 1.18 5.88 21.76
N PRO A 218 1.38 5.27 20.58
CA PRO A 218 0.98 5.87 19.30
C PRO A 218 -0.53 6.11 19.18
N ASP A 219 -1.35 5.39 19.97
CA ASP A 219 -2.82 5.48 19.93
C ASP A 219 -3.40 6.50 20.93
N ASP A 220 -2.53 7.23 21.66
CA ASP A 220 -3.00 8.22 22.61
C ASP A 220 -3.58 9.45 21.91
N LEU A 221 -4.70 9.94 22.45
CA LEU A 221 -5.38 11.13 21.94
C LEU A 221 -4.85 12.39 22.63
N TYR A 222 -4.57 13.41 21.85
CA TYR A 222 -4.10 14.70 22.31
C TYR A 222 -5.12 15.79 22.04
N ASP A 223 -5.31 16.72 22.98
CA ASP A 223 -5.98 17.97 22.73
C ASP A 223 -5.09 18.83 21.84
N ILE A 224 -5.56 19.09 20.62
CA ILE A 224 -4.81 19.88 19.62
C ILE A 224 -4.92 21.40 19.86
N ALA A 225 -5.73 21.84 20.84
CA ALA A 225 -5.86 23.23 21.27
C ALA A 225 -5.96 24.21 20.08
N SER A 226 -5.04 25.14 19.96
CA SER A 226 -5.02 26.16 18.89
C SER A 226 -4.77 25.61 17.48
N LEU A 227 -4.28 24.40 17.32
CA LEU A 227 -4.15 23.77 16.00
C LEU A 227 -5.52 23.56 15.33
N THR A 228 -6.60 23.45 16.12
CA THR A 228 -7.99 23.40 15.61
C THR A 228 -8.34 24.59 14.70
N LYS A 229 -7.60 25.71 14.79
CA LYS A 229 -7.85 26.89 13.94
C LYS A 229 -7.32 26.70 12.51
N THR A 230 -6.53 25.68 12.25
CA THR A 230 -5.94 25.40 10.94
C THR A 230 -6.67 24.26 10.20
N THR A 231 -7.63 23.63 10.84
CA THR A 231 -8.53 22.62 10.29
C THR A 231 -9.88 23.23 9.97
#